data_6b8701d2a6237267dce68666b3b7e4f2
#
_entry.id   6b8701d2a6237267dce68666b3b7e4f2
#
_cell.length_a   1.000
_cell.length_b   1.000
_cell.length_c   1.000
_cell.angle_alpha   90.00
_cell.angle_beta   90.00
_cell.angle_gamma   90.00
#
_symmetry.space_group_name_H-M   'P 1'
#
loop_
_entity.id
_entity.type
_entity.pdbx_description
1 polymer ?
#
loop_
_entity_poly.entity_id
_entity_poly.type
_entity_poly.pdbx_seq_one_letter_code
_entity_poly.pdbx_strand_id
1 'polypeptide(L)'
;MKKIFIIGCFSCLSGFSNAQQHLSKVWVADNGDGTYKNPVINADYSDPDAIRVGDDYYMISSSFNHVPGLPILHSKDLVNWSLIGHALKRQPPYDHFSKVQHGGGVWAPSIRYHNNEFYIYYPDPDFGIYLTKAKKILGPWSEPILVQEGKGLIDPCPLWDNDGKVYLVHAYAGSRAGFKSIIVIKEMNKEGTKIIGDAVMVYDGHDLDPTIEGPKFYKRNSYYYIFAPAGGVSTGWQVVLRSKNVYGPYERKVVMDQGSTKINGPHQGAWVDTKTGENWFLHFQDKDAYGRVVHLQPMKWINNWPVIGEDIDKDGKGEPVMVYKKPNVGKQFPRSTVQDSDEFNESKFGLQWQWQANPKEGWTFPTAAGSLRLFSVYQPDSVKGLWNTPNILGQKFPADEFSATIKLDFKPLHELEKFGLVVLGSDYAFIGLQKKDDNISVVYTECQQADKGKSENETFIHQIKDQTIYLRVKIMNGGVCQFFYSTDGKNFSTIQKTFTAKPGRWVGAKLGIFCLRNNITNDAGFADVDWFRIEK
;
A
#
# COMPACT_ATOMS: atom_id res chain seq x y z
N MET A 1 -41.03 48.85 26.08
CA MET A 1 -40.84 47.40 25.87
C MET A 1 -39.66 47.20 24.92
N LYS A 2 -38.48 46.91 25.46
CA LYS A 2 -37.26 46.65 24.67
C LYS A 2 -37.19 45.14 24.42
N LYS A 3 -37.23 44.75 23.16
CA LYS A 3 -37.02 43.34 22.73
C LYS A 3 -35.51 43.10 22.65
N ILE A 4 -35.01 42.19 23.49
CA ILE A 4 -33.65 41.66 23.44
C ILE A 4 -33.63 40.53 22.42
N PHE A 5 -32.84 40.65 21.33
CA PHE A 5 -32.52 39.57 20.43
C PHE A 5 -31.29 38.82 20.98
N ILE A 6 -31.49 37.58 21.37
CA ILE A 6 -30.38 36.67 21.70
C ILE A 6 -29.95 36.01 20.39
N ILE A 7 -28.75 36.34 19.90
CA ILE A 7 -28.08 35.66 18.80
C ILE A 7 -27.40 34.44 19.39
N GLY A 8 -28.00 33.28 19.16
CA GLY A 8 -27.36 32.01 19.49
C GLY A 8 -26.23 31.71 18.50
N CYS A 9 -24.98 31.75 18.98
CA CYS A 9 -23.84 31.22 18.28
C CYS A 9 -23.94 29.69 18.19
N PHE A 10 -24.35 29.17 17.07
CA PHE A 10 -24.18 27.74 16.75
C PHE A 10 -22.70 27.51 16.43
N SER A 11 -21.92 27.04 17.41
CA SER A 11 -20.62 26.45 17.17
C SER A 11 -20.83 25.10 16.45
N CYS A 12 -20.58 25.09 15.15
CA CYS A 12 -20.43 23.85 14.40
C CYS A 12 -19.21 23.08 14.96
N LEU A 13 -19.44 22.24 15.93
CA LEU A 13 -18.56 21.13 16.25
C LEU A 13 -18.58 20.21 15.04
N SER A 14 -17.55 20.30 14.20
CA SER A 14 -17.24 19.29 13.19
C SER A 14 -16.93 17.99 13.93
N GLY A 15 -17.95 17.15 14.07
CA GLY A 15 -17.81 15.79 14.57
C GLY A 15 -16.91 15.01 13.62
N PHE A 16 -15.64 14.82 13.99
CA PHE A 16 -14.92 13.63 13.56
C PHE A 16 -15.70 12.47 14.16
N SER A 17 -16.38 11.68 13.35
CA SER A 17 -16.86 10.39 13.80
C SER A 17 -15.63 9.67 14.36
N ASN A 18 -15.69 9.24 15.61
CA ASN A 18 -14.68 8.36 16.18
C ASN A 18 -14.67 7.07 15.35
N ALA A 19 -13.86 7.05 14.29
CA ALA A 19 -13.46 5.79 13.70
C ALA A 19 -12.85 4.99 14.86
N GLN A 20 -13.47 3.88 15.19
CA GLN A 20 -13.07 3.06 16.31
C GLN A 20 -11.61 2.72 16.11
N GLN A 21 -10.76 3.11 17.06
CA GLN A 21 -9.30 2.99 16.97
C GLN A 21 -8.97 1.51 16.91
N HIS A 22 -8.55 1.01 15.75
CA HIS A 22 -8.16 -0.37 15.58
C HIS A 22 -6.77 -0.61 16.21
N LEU A 23 -6.64 -1.69 16.96
CA LEU A 23 -5.37 -2.16 17.49
C LEU A 23 -5.18 -3.63 17.10
N SER A 24 -4.22 -3.89 16.23
CA SER A 24 -3.88 -5.23 15.75
C SER A 24 -3.46 -6.14 16.89
N LYS A 25 -3.87 -7.41 16.83
CA LYS A 25 -3.44 -8.45 17.76
C LYS A 25 -2.07 -9.04 17.38
N VAL A 26 -1.57 -8.76 16.17
CA VAL A 26 -0.38 -9.43 15.61
C VAL A 26 0.83 -8.51 15.50
N TRP A 27 0.64 -7.21 15.23
CA TRP A 27 1.73 -6.25 15.17
C TRP A 27 1.31 -4.89 15.72
N VAL A 28 2.08 -4.38 16.68
CA VAL A 28 1.97 -3.02 17.23
C VAL A 28 3.38 -2.47 17.32
N ALA A 29 3.64 -1.35 16.63
CA ALA A 29 4.97 -0.72 16.61
C ALA A 29 5.26 0.05 17.89
N ASP A 30 4.26 0.68 18.51
CA ASP A 30 4.38 1.43 19.75
C ASP A 30 4.52 0.47 20.95
N ASN A 31 5.67 0.47 21.61
CA ASN A 31 5.94 -0.41 22.75
C ASN A 31 5.18 -0.02 24.03
N GLY A 32 4.63 1.23 24.09
CA GLY A 32 3.88 1.73 25.24
C GLY A 32 4.73 2.31 26.36
N ASP A 33 6.04 2.32 26.22
CA ASP A 33 7.05 2.80 27.19
C ASP A 33 7.76 4.08 26.73
N GLY A 34 7.26 4.74 25.68
CA GLY A 34 7.89 5.90 25.06
C GLY A 34 8.84 5.55 23.92
N THR A 35 8.97 4.25 23.58
CA THR A 35 9.75 3.77 22.44
C THR A 35 8.84 3.16 21.37
N TYR A 36 9.40 2.97 20.18
CA TYR A 36 8.78 2.21 19.10
C TYR A 36 9.78 1.20 18.52
N LYS A 37 9.26 0.21 17.83
CA LYS A 37 10.01 -0.77 17.04
C LYS A 37 9.67 -0.67 15.57
N ASN A 38 10.66 -0.84 14.73
CA ASN A 38 10.51 -0.96 13.30
C ASN A 38 10.18 -2.40 12.85
N PRO A 39 9.39 -2.58 11.77
CA PRO A 39 8.78 -1.52 10.97
C PRO A 39 7.61 -0.84 11.71
N VAL A 40 7.41 0.47 11.48
CA VAL A 40 6.25 1.17 12.06
C VAL A 40 4.94 0.72 11.42
N ILE A 41 5.00 0.21 10.19
CA ILE A 41 3.90 -0.49 9.52
C ILE A 41 4.45 -1.80 8.96
N ASN A 42 4.10 -2.92 9.58
CA ASN A 42 4.52 -4.26 9.12
C ASN A 42 3.55 -4.83 8.08
N ALA A 43 3.34 -4.07 7.02
CA ALA A 43 2.51 -4.42 5.88
C ALA A 43 3.03 -3.72 4.62
N ASP A 44 2.65 -4.23 3.45
CA ASP A 44 3.12 -3.78 2.14
C ASP A 44 2.59 -2.40 1.74
N TYR A 45 3.21 -1.32 2.26
CA TYR A 45 2.97 0.06 1.89
C TYR A 45 4.21 0.64 1.20
N SER A 46 4.45 0.16 -0.01
CA SER A 46 5.60 0.45 -0.85
C SER A 46 5.73 1.93 -1.19
N ASP A 47 6.97 2.40 -1.31
CA ASP A 47 7.32 3.73 -1.82
C ASP A 47 6.63 4.88 -1.05
N PRO A 48 6.74 4.92 0.29
CA PRO A 48 6.02 5.89 1.10
C PRO A 48 6.50 7.31 0.82
N ASP A 49 5.54 8.22 0.63
CA ASP A 49 5.75 9.66 0.74
C ASP A 49 4.83 10.24 1.80
N ALA A 50 5.35 11.15 2.61
CA ALA A 50 4.61 11.70 3.74
C ALA A 50 4.83 13.20 3.91
N ILE A 51 3.80 13.85 4.48
CA ILE A 51 3.82 15.27 4.82
C ILE A 51 3.22 15.50 6.20
N ARG A 52 3.61 16.62 6.83
CA ARG A 52 2.92 17.19 7.98
C ARG A 52 2.04 18.35 7.55
N VAL A 53 0.78 18.34 8.02
CA VAL A 53 -0.14 19.48 7.88
C VAL A 53 -0.71 19.81 9.25
N GLY A 54 -0.25 20.91 9.85
CA GLY A 54 -0.59 21.25 11.23
C GLY A 54 -0.01 20.22 12.22
N ASP A 55 -0.89 19.56 12.96
CA ASP A 55 -0.57 18.51 13.94
C ASP A 55 -0.78 17.09 13.38
N ASP A 56 -1.04 16.97 12.08
CA ASP A 56 -1.37 15.72 11.41
C ASP A 56 -0.26 15.30 10.44
N TYR A 57 0.01 14.01 10.38
CA TYR A 57 0.90 13.38 9.41
C TYR A 57 0.07 12.53 8.46
N TYR A 58 0.32 12.70 7.17
CA TYR A 58 -0.33 11.93 6.12
C TYR A 58 0.72 11.23 5.28
N MET A 59 0.50 9.96 5.00
CA MET A 59 1.36 9.13 4.17
C MET A 59 0.54 8.49 3.06
N ILE A 60 1.11 8.42 1.87
CA ILE A 60 0.59 7.67 0.73
C ILE A 60 1.61 6.63 0.28
N SER A 61 1.16 5.65 -0.49
CA SER A 61 2.03 4.61 -1.05
C SER A 61 1.57 4.14 -2.42
N SER A 62 2.45 3.42 -3.11
CA SER A 62 2.11 2.69 -4.34
C SER A 62 0.95 1.73 -4.10
N SER A 63 0.11 1.55 -5.10
CA SER A 63 -0.96 0.55 -5.09
C SER A 63 -0.92 -0.36 -6.31
N PHE A 64 -0.05 -0.06 -7.27
CA PHE A 64 0.07 -0.78 -8.54
C PHE A 64 -1.30 -0.94 -9.22
N ASN A 65 -1.68 -2.16 -9.60
CA ASN A 65 -2.98 -2.45 -10.20
C ASN A 65 -4.14 -2.60 -9.18
N HIS A 66 -3.86 -2.54 -7.87
CA HIS A 66 -4.89 -2.79 -6.85
C HIS A 66 -5.80 -1.58 -6.63
N VAL A 67 -7.10 -1.84 -6.53
CA VAL A 67 -8.17 -0.82 -6.47
C VAL A 67 -9.07 -1.04 -5.25
N PRO A 68 -9.42 0.01 -4.46
CA PRO A 68 -9.06 1.42 -4.64
C PRO A 68 -7.57 1.66 -4.47
N GLY A 69 -7.02 2.57 -5.27
CA GLY A 69 -5.60 2.90 -5.28
C GLY A 69 -5.25 4.14 -4.44
N LEU A 70 -3.94 4.42 -4.31
CA LEU A 70 -3.41 5.56 -3.54
C LEU A 70 -3.94 5.54 -2.10
N PRO A 71 -3.59 4.53 -1.28
CA PRO A 71 -4.00 4.48 0.11
C PRO A 71 -3.46 5.69 0.87
N ILE A 72 -4.31 6.28 1.72
CA ILE A 72 -3.99 7.43 2.56
C ILE A 72 -3.97 6.98 4.00
N LEU A 73 -2.80 7.06 4.61
CA LEU A 73 -2.62 6.76 6.02
C LEU A 73 -2.47 8.07 6.81
N HIS A 74 -2.90 8.03 8.07
CA HIS A 74 -2.87 9.15 8.99
C HIS A 74 -2.21 8.76 10.31
N SER A 75 -1.41 9.65 10.84
CA SER A 75 -0.82 9.54 12.18
C SER A 75 -0.79 10.90 12.87
N LYS A 76 -0.74 10.88 14.19
CA LYS A 76 -0.47 12.07 15.03
C LYS A 76 0.96 12.09 15.58
N ASP A 77 1.72 10.99 15.43
CA ASP A 77 3.03 10.83 16.07
C ASP A 77 4.05 10.06 15.22
N LEU A 78 3.77 9.79 13.94
CA LEU A 78 4.60 9.04 12.98
C LEU A 78 4.78 7.54 13.32
N VAL A 79 4.27 7.06 14.45
CA VAL A 79 4.39 5.66 14.91
C VAL A 79 3.04 4.94 14.81
N ASN A 80 1.98 5.59 15.25
CA ASN A 80 0.63 5.06 15.30
C ASN A 80 -0.13 5.47 14.03
N TRP A 81 -0.22 4.57 13.05
CA TRP A 81 -0.81 4.82 11.74
C TRP A 81 -2.17 4.15 11.58
N SER A 82 -3.10 4.83 10.95
CA SER A 82 -4.40 4.30 10.54
C SER A 82 -4.65 4.55 9.07
N LEU A 83 -5.21 3.60 8.34
CA LEU A 83 -5.69 3.79 6.97
C LEU A 83 -7.02 4.53 7.03
N ILE A 84 -7.09 5.73 6.43
CA ILE A 84 -8.26 6.60 6.51
C ILE A 84 -9.02 6.76 5.18
N GLY A 85 -8.46 6.28 4.08
CA GLY A 85 -9.09 6.38 2.77
C GLY A 85 -8.17 6.02 1.63
N HIS A 86 -8.68 6.27 0.42
CA HIS A 86 -7.95 6.12 -0.85
C HIS A 86 -8.25 7.30 -1.74
N ALA A 87 -7.23 7.82 -2.42
CA ALA A 87 -7.42 8.95 -3.34
C ALA A 87 -7.95 8.53 -4.71
N LEU A 88 -7.80 7.26 -5.08
CA LEU A 88 -8.15 6.75 -6.39
C LEU A 88 -9.16 5.61 -6.29
N LYS A 89 -10.43 5.90 -6.62
CA LYS A 89 -11.52 4.91 -6.55
C LYS A 89 -11.42 3.85 -7.65
N ARG A 90 -10.93 4.25 -8.84
CA ARG A 90 -10.73 3.39 -10.01
C ARG A 90 -9.47 3.84 -10.73
N GLN A 91 -8.73 2.91 -11.30
CA GLN A 91 -7.47 3.14 -12.02
C GLN A 91 -7.74 3.48 -13.49
N PRO A 92 -7.33 4.66 -14.01
CA PRO A 92 -7.32 4.95 -15.44
C PRO A 92 -6.03 4.39 -16.11
N PRO A 93 -6.08 4.03 -17.41
CA PRO A 93 -7.26 3.97 -18.27
C PRO A 93 -8.21 2.83 -17.86
N TYR A 94 -9.52 3.15 -17.73
CA TYR A 94 -10.48 2.26 -17.05
C TYR A 94 -10.64 0.89 -17.71
N ASP A 95 -10.63 0.84 -19.04
CA ASP A 95 -10.77 -0.42 -19.79
C ASP A 95 -9.50 -1.29 -19.65
N HIS A 96 -8.32 -0.68 -19.66
CA HIS A 96 -7.04 -1.36 -19.44
C HIS A 96 -7.01 -2.05 -18.08
N PHE A 97 -7.35 -1.32 -17.02
CA PHE A 97 -7.39 -1.82 -15.65
C PHE A 97 -8.69 -2.54 -15.28
N SER A 98 -9.58 -2.83 -16.22
CA SER A 98 -10.68 -3.80 -16.03
C SER A 98 -10.17 -5.25 -15.99
N LYS A 99 -8.93 -5.46 -16.42
CA LYS A 99 -8.17 -6.71 -16.36
C LYS A 99 -6.98 -6.53 -15.40
N VAL A 100 -6.51 -7.63 -14.86
CA VAL A 100 -5.33 -7.62 -13.98
C VAL A 100 -4.09 -7.20 -14.76
N GLN A 101 -3.38 -6.20 -14.25
CA GLN A 101 -2.17 -5.62 -14.86
C GLN A 101 -1.00 -5.71 -13.87
N HIS A 102 -0.54 -6.91 -13.57
CA HIS A 102 0.50 -7.14 -12.57
C HIS A 102 1.73 -6.25 -12.76
N GLY A 103 2.05 -5.46 -11.72
CA GLY A 103 3.16 -4.54 -11.71
C GLY A 103 2.98 -3.28 -12.57
N GLY A 104 1.80 -3.09 -13.17
CA GLY A 104 1.37 -1.81 -13.79
C GLY A 104 0.59 -0.93 -12.82
N GLY A 105 0.15 0.22 -13.27
CA GLY A 105 -0.70 1.14 -12.50
C GLY A 105 0.07 2.13 -11.64
N VAL A 106 -0.38 2.36 -10.41
CA VAL A 106 0.16 3.39 -9.52
C VAL A 106 1.50 2.98 -8.93
N TRP A 107 2.59 3.54 -9.44
CA TRP A 107 3.92 3.43 -8.85
C TRP A 107 4.16 4.60 -7.89
N ALA A 108 5.35 4.71 -7.33
CA ALA A 108 5.79 5.64 -6.29
C ALA A 108 5.18 7.06 -6.39
N PRO A 109 4.13 7.37 -5.61
CA PRO A 109 3.48 8.66 -5.63
C PRO A 109 4.24 9.69 -4.78
N SER A 110 3.86 10.96 -4.94
CA SER A 110 4.21 12.01 -3.98
C SER A 110 2.99 12.81 -3.55
N ILE A 111 2.91 13.17 -2.26
CA ILE A 111 1.89 14.03 -1.70
C ILE A 111 2.47 15.37 -1.30
N ARG A 112 1.77 16.46 -1.64
CA ARG A 112 2.13 17.82 -1.21
C ARG A 112 0.88 18.58 -0.78
N TYR A 113 1.06 19.54 0.10
CA TYR A 113 0.02 20.45 0.53
C TYR A 113 0.42 21.89 0.16
N HIS A 114 -0.33 22.51 -0.72
CA HIS A 114 -0.07 23.84 -1.22
C HIS A 114 -1.37 24.63 -1.41
N ASN A 115 -1.40 25.90 -1.04
CA ASN A 115 -2.56 26.77 -1.15
C ASN A 115 -3.87 26.15 -0.61
N ASN A 116 -3.80 25.51 0.57
CA ASN A 116 -4.92 24.84 1.24
C ASN A 116 -5.54 23.68 0.42
N GLU A 117 -4.77 23.04 -0.42
CA GLU A 117 -5.17 21.90 -1.23
C GLU A 117 -4.10 20.81 -1.18
N PHE A 118 -4.50 19.53 -1.15
CA PHE A 118 -3.64 18.38 -1.26
C PHE A 118 -3.47 18.03 -2.74
N TYR A 119 -2.24 17.71 -3.14
CA TYR A 119 -1.84 17.28 -4.46
C TYR A 119 -1.18 15.92 -4.35
N ILE A 120 -1.64 14.93 -5.11
CA ILE A 120 -0.97 13.64 -5.24
C ILE A 120 -0.59 13.46 -6.71
N TYR A 121 0.72 13.46 -6.97
CA TYR A 121 1.28 13.06 -8.26
C TYR A 121 1.63 11.58 -8.18
N TYR A 122 1.24 10.83 -9.19
CA TYR A 122 1.63 9.44 -9.28
C TYR A 122 1.97 9.07 -10.73
N PRO A 123 2.97 8.23 -10.96
CA PRO A 123 3.26 7.71 -12.27
C PRO A 123 2.48 6.43 -12.52
N ASP A 124 2.03 6.26 -13.74
CA ASP A 124 1.82 4.97 -14.36
C ASP A 124 2.92 4.79 -15.41
N PRO A 125 3.85 3.83 -15.24
CA PRO A 125 5.03 3.75 -16.10
C PRO A 125 4.73 3.43 -17.57
N ASP A 126 3.52 2.98 -17.87
CA ASP A 126 3.07 2.67 -19.22
C ASP A 126 2.34 3.83 -19.91
N PHE A 127 1.84 4.82 -19.12
CA PHE A 127 1.03 5.94 -19.63
C PHE A 127 1.63 7.33 -19.32
N GLY A 128 2.21 7.53 -18.15
CA GLY A 128 2.81 8.81 -17.79
C GLY A 128 2.54 9.25 -16.35
N ILE A 129 2.65 10.56 -16.10
CA ILE A 129 2.48 11.16 -14.79
C ILE A 129 1.08 11.73 -14.65
N TYR A 130 0.37 11.31 -13.63
CA TYR A 130 -0.98 11.78 -13.28
C TYR A 130 -0.96 12.65 -12.02
N LEU A 131 -1.97 13.47 -11.89
CA LEU A 131 -2.29 14.29 -10.71
C LEU A 131 -3.73 14.08 -10.31
N THR A 132 -3.98 13.88 -9.01
CA THR A 132 -5.28 14.09 -8.38
C THR A 132 -5.14 15.04 -7.20
N LYS A 133 -6.18 15.81 -6.89
CA LYS A 133 -6.13 16.82 -5.83
C LYS A 133 -7.44 16.94 -5.06
N ALA A 134 -7.35 17.43 -3.81
CA ALA A 134 -8.50 17.62 -2.94
C ALA A 134 -8.26 18.72 -1.91
N LYS A 135 -9.30 19.45 -1.53
CA LYS A 135 -9.25 20.45 -0.44
C LYS A 135 -9.18 19.79 0.95
N LYS A 136 -9.71 18.59 1.09
CA LYS A 136 -9.69 17.81 2.33
C LYS A 136 -9.02 16.47 2.05
N ILE A 137 -8.24 15.96 3.00
CA ILE A 137 -7.53 14.68 2.82
C ILE A 137 -8.46 13.49 2.57
N LEU A 138 -9.66 13.50 3.13
CA LEU A 138 -10.69 12.50 2.89
C LEU A 138 -11.46 12.71 1.56
N GLY A 139 -11.09 13.73 0.80
CA GLY A 139 -11.71 14.06 -0.48
C GLY A 139 -12.95 14.98 -0.37
N PRO A 140 -13.78 15.04 -1.42
CA PRO A 140 -13.62 14.26 -2.65
C PRO A 140 -12.33 14.61 -3.40
N TRP A 141 -11.65 13.60 -3.91
CA TRP A 141 -10.50 13.73 -4.80
C TRP A 141 -10.98 13.96 -6.24
N SER A 142 -10.27 14.79 -6.98
CA SER A 142 -10.57 15.03 -8.40
C SER A 142 -10.34 13.78 -9.24
N GLU A 143 -10.99 13.69 -10.40
CA GLU A 143 -10.57 12.73 -11.42
C GLU A 143 -9.10 12.98 -11.78
N PRO A 144 -8.31 11.92 -12.03
CA PRO A 144 -6.90 12.04 -12.39
C PRO A 144 -6.70 12.83 -13.68
N ILE A 145 -5.77 13.77 -13.66
CA ILE A 145 -5.33 14.56 -14.81
C ILE A 145 -4.00 13.99 -15.28
N LEU A 146 -3.84 13.71 -16.57
CA LEU A 146 -2.55 13.35 -17.17
C LEU A 146 -1.71 14.62 -17.34
N VAL A 147 -0.72 14.80 -16.44
CA VAL A 147 0.19 15.96 -16.41
C VAL A 147 1.23 15.87 -17.51
N GLN A 148 1.71 14.67 -17.76
CA GLN A 148 2.68 14.36 -18.80
C GLN A 148 2.49 12.94 -19.31
N GLU A 149 2.22 12.80 -20.60
CA GLU A 149 2.24 11.52 -21.29
C GLU A 149 3.69 11.04 -21.51
N GLY A 150 3.91 9.72 -21.41
CA GLY A 150 5.20 9.10 -21.72
C GLY A 150 5.44 7.82 -20.97
N LYS A 151 6.10 6.86 -21.65
CA LYS A 151 6.48 5.59 -21.03
C LYS A 151 7.76 5.74 -20.22
N GLY A 152 7.77 5.06 -19.08
CA GLY A 152 8.94 4.98 -18.20
C GLY A 152 9.18 6.21 -17.33
N LEU A 153 8.29 7.20 -17.33
CA LEU A 153 8.33 8.30 -16.37
C LEU A 153 7.90 7.77 -15.01
N ILE A 154 8.78 7.89 -13.98
CA ILE A 154 8.51 7.37 -12.64
C ILE A 154 8.85 8.38 -11.55
N ASP A 155 8.27 8.20 -10.37
CA ASP A 155 8.61 8.84 -9.11
C ASP A 155 8.52 10.39 -9.14
N PRO A 156 7.44 10.98 -9.65
CA PRO A 156 7.33 12.43 -9.76
C PRO A 156 7.19 13.09 -8.39
N CYS A 157 7.90 14.20 -8.17
CA CYS A 157 7.75 14.99 -6.96
C CYS A 157 7.81 16.49 -7.28
N PRO A 158 6.71 17.26 -7.04
CA PRO A 158 6.68 18.68 -7.31
C PRO A 158 7.31 19.49 -6.18
N LEU A 159 7.79 20.68 -6.54
CA LEU A 159 8.21 21.73 -5.63
C LEU A 159 7.64 23.07 -6.11
N TRP A 160 6.80 23.71 -5.30
CA TRP A 160 6.43 25.12 -5.44
C TRP A 160 7.52 25.96 -4.78
N ASP A 161 8.22 26.75 -5.56
CA ASP A 161 9.36 27.55 -5.08
C ASP A 161 8.98 28.99 -4.75
N ASN A 162 9.81 29.65 -3.94
CA ASN A 162 9.64 31.04 -3.54
C ASN A 162 9.84 32.05 -4.69
N ASP A 163 10.41 31.61 -5.82
CA ASP A 163 10.51 32.39 -7.04
C ASP A 163 9.18 32.47 -7.82
N GLY A 164 8.15 31.77 -7.34
CA GLY A 164 6.83 31.70 -7.96
C GLY A 164 6.71 30.68 -9.08
N LYS A 165 7.74 29.86 -9.30
CA LYS A 165 7.77 28.75 -10.25
C LYS A 165 7.44 27.43 -9.57
N VAL A 166 7.06 26.46 -10.38
CA VAL A 166 6.82 25.08 -9.96
C VAL A 166 7.73 24.16 -10.75
N TYR A 167 8.39 23.28 -10.03
CA TYR A 167 9.33 22.32 -10.62
C TYR A 167 8.88 20.90 -10.31
N LEU A 168 9.07 19.98 -11.26
CA LEU A 168 8.82 18.56 -11.09
C LEU A 168 10.13 17.81 -11.27
N VAL A 169 10.61 17.13 -10.24
CA VAL A 169 11.69 16.16 -10.34
C VAL A 169 11.09 14.78 -10.62
N HIS A 170 11.74 13.96 -11.44
CA HIS A 170 11.37 12.56 -11.66
C HIS A 170 12.55 11.73 -12.15
N ALA A 171 12.36 10.39 -12.16
CA ALA A 171 13.32 9.41 -12.68
C ALA A 171 12.74 8.65 -13.89
N TYR A 172 13.49 7.64 -14.37
CA TYR A 172 13.09 6.79 -15.48
C TYR A 172 13.20 5.30 -15.14
N ALA A 173 12.18 4.52 -15.51
CA ALA A 173 12.18 3.06 -15.43
C ALA A 173 12.80 2.46 -16.69
N GLY A 174 13.96 1.81 -16.57
CA GLY A 174 14.66 1.21 -17.70
C GLY A 174 13.85 0.18 -18.48
N SER A 175 12.94 -0.51 -17.81
CA SER A 175 12.05 -1.51 -18.44
C SER A 175 11.01 -0.91 -19.40
N ARG A 176 10.78 0.42 -19.39
CA ARG A 176 9.83 1.13 -20.26
C ARG A 176 10.52 2.20 -21.10
N ALA A 177 11.43 2.97 -20.50
CA ALA A 177 12.15 4.05 -21.19
C ALA A 177 13.36 3.58 -22.02
N GLY A 178 13.90 2.36 -21.70
CA GLY A 178 15.13 1.86 -22.33
C GLY A 178 16.41 2.38 -21.67
N PHE A 179 16.32 3.30 -20.70
CA PHE A 179 17.41 3.83 -19.88
C PHE A 179 16.91 4.12 -18.46
N LYS A 180 17.83 4.27 -17.50
CA LYS A 180 17.56 4.52 -16.07
C LYS A 180 18.73 5.25 -15.43
N SER A 181 18.74 5.35 -14.12
CA SER A 181 19.85 5.89 -13.31
C SER A 181 20.11 7.38 -13.51
N ILE A 182 19.12 8.15 -13.95
CA ILE A 182 19.23 9.61 -14.09
C ILE A 182 18.06 10.30 -13.39
N ILE A 183 18.34 11.51 -12.89
CA ILE A 183 17.33 12.40 -12.31
C ILE A 183 17.20 13.64 -13.19
N VAL A 184 15.97 14.02 -13.50
CA VAL A 184 15.65 15.21 -14.29
C VAL A 184 14.70 16.13 -13.54
N ILE A 185 14.79 17.44 -13.87
CA ILE A 185 13.85 18.46 -13.40
C ILE A 185 13.20 19.12 -14.62
N LYS A 186 11.92 19.41 -14.52
CA LYS A 186 11.10 20.13 -15.50
C LYS A 186 10.37 21.28 -14.83
N GLU A 187 10.18 22.39 -15.55
CA GLU A 187 9.31 23.48 -15.10
C GLU A 187 7.84 23.15 -15.42
N MET A 188 6.96 23.47 -14.49
CA MET A 188 5.51 23.31 -14.60
C MET A 188 4.81 24.68 -14.65
N ASN A 189 3.56 24.68 -15.12
CA ASN A 189 2.69 25.83 -14.92
C ASN A 189 2.43 26.09 -13.41
N LYS A 190 1.99 27.30 -13.06
CA LYS A 190 1.80 27.72 -11.65
C LYS A 190 0.84 26.84 -10.87
N GLU A 191 -0.14 26.26 -11.54
CA GLU A 191 -1.13 25.36 -10.97
C GLU A 191 -0.58 23.95 -10.73
N GLY A 192 0.63 23.63 -11.25
CA GLY A 192 1.22 22.30 -11.18
C GLY A 192 0.49 21.23 -12.00
N THR A 193 -0.29 21.61 -13.01
CA THR A 193 -1.13 20.70 -13.79
C THR A 193 -0.56 20.29 -15.12
N LYS A 194 0.53 20.94 -15.57
CA LYS A 194 1.13 20.72 -16.89
C LYS A 194 2.60 21.07 -16.90
N ILE A 195 3.40 20.28 -17.58
CA ILE A 195 4.81 20.60 -17.91
C ILE A 195 4.85 21.71 -18.97
N ILE A 196 5.69 22.70 -18.77
CA ILE A 196 5.90 23.84 -19.70
C ILE A 196 7.35 24.01 -20.14
N GLY A 197 8.30 23.38 -19.46
CA GLY A 197 9.74 23.43 -19.77
C GLY A 197 10.30 22.10 -20.22
N ASP A 198 11.46 22.14 -20.83
CA ASP A 198 12.22 20.95 -21.22
C ASP A 198 12.80 20.22 -20.00
N ALA A 199 13.12 18.95 -20.17
CA ALA A 199 13.79 18.16 -19.15
C ALA A 199 15.26 18.58 -19.05
N VAL A 200 15.70 18.95 -17.85
CA VAL A 200 17.09 19.16 -17.52
C VAL A 200 17.59 18.00 -16.67
N MET A 201 18.57 17.24 -17.18
CA MET A 201 19.25 16.21 -16.39
C MET A 201 20.13 16.89 -15.34
N VAL A 202 19.81 16.67 -14.06
CA VAL A 202 20.50 17.29 -12.93
C VAL A 202 21.46 16.33 -12.22
N TYR A 203 21.30 15.03 -12.47
CA TYR A 203 22.21 14.01 -11.95
C TYR A 203 22.24 12.77 -12.87
N ASP A 204 23.46 12.29 -13.13
CA ASP A 204 23.74 11.00 -13.76
C ASP A 204 24.36 10.05 -12.73
N GLY A 205 23.63 9.00 -12.38
CA GLY A 205 24.02 8.03 -11.39
C GLY A 205 24.66 6.76 -11.93
N HIS A 206 24.92 6.64 -13.23
CA HIS A 206 25.42 5.39 -13.82
C HIS A 206 26.70 4.87 -13.15
N ASP A 207 27.61 5.75 -12.78
CA ASP A 207 28.90 5.37 -12.21
C ASP A 207 28.82 5.14 -10.68
N LEU A 208 28.18 6.05 -9.94
CA LEU A 208 28.23 6.07 -8.48
C LEU A 208 26.95 5.56 -7.80
N ASP A 209 25.81 5.75 -8.44
CA ASP A 209 24.49 5.46 -7.88
C ASP A 209 23.60 4.73 -8.90
N PRO A 210 24.04 3.53 -9.36
CA PRO A 210 23.25 2.78 -10.31
C PRO A 210 21.83 2.52 -9.78
N THR A 211 20.84 2.63 -10.67
CA THR A 211 19.42 2.52 -10.32
C THR A 211 18.97 3.63 -9.35
N ILE A 212 19.55 4.85 -9.41
CA ILE A 212 19.01 5.99 -8.66
C ILE A 212 17.61 6.31 -9.19
N GLU A 213 16.64 6.39 -8.27
CA GLU A 213 15.22 6.60 -8.55
C GLU A 213 14.54 7.24 -7.33
N GLY A 214 13.22 7.30 -7.25
CA GLY A 214 12.48 7.74 -6.06
C GLY A 214 12.75 9.17 -5.59
N PRO A 215 13.05 10.17 -6.45
CA PRO A 215 13.46 11.47 -5.99
C PRO A 215 12.33 12.18 -5.23
N LYS A 216 12.65 12.71 -4.03
CA LYS A 216 11.77 13.62 -3.29
C LYS A 216 12.44 14.99 -3.19
N PHE A 217 11.72 16.03 -3.59
CA PHE A 217 12.25 17.37 -3.80
C PHE A 217 11.87 18.32 -2.66
N TYR A 218 12.88 18.91 -2.03
CA TYR A 218 12.72 19.84 -0.91
C TYR A 218 13.58 21.09 -1.06
N LYS A 219 13.20 22.17 -0.36
CA LYS A 219 14.02 23.38 -0.20
C LYS A 219 14.19 23.69 1.28
N ARG A 220 15.44 23.91 1.73
CA ARG A 220 15.78 24.24 3.11
C ARG A 220 17.05 25.12 3.14
N ASN A 221 17.04 26.19 3.95
CA ASN A 221 18.21 27.08 4.13
C ASN A 221 18.90 27.49 2.82
N SER A 222 18.12 27.92 1.84
CA SER A 222 18.62 28.35 0.51
C SER A 222 19.25 27.22 -0.34
N TYR A 223 19.11 25.97 0.04
CA TYR A 223 19.51 24.81 -0.76
C TYR A 223 18.28 24.05 -1.28
N TYR A 224 18.40 23.55 -2.48
CA TYR A 224 17.55 22.51 -3.04
C TYR A 224 18.13 21.16 -2.67
N TYR A 225 17.26 20.24 -2.27
CA TYR A 225 17.62 18.87 -1.90
C TYR A 225 16.78 17.89 -2.68
N ILE A 226 17.44 16.88 -3.26
CA ILE A 226 16.78 15.73 -3.85
C ILE A 226 17.21 14.51 -3.02
N PHE A 227 16.26 13.91 -2.32
CA PHE A 227 16.45 12.65 -1.61
C PHE A 227 16.10 11.53 -2.57
N ALA A 228 17.05 10.67 -2.92
CA ALA A 228 16.85 9.61 -3.89
C ALA A 228 17.60 8.33 -3.46
N PRO A 229 16.95 7.17 -3.41
CA PRO A 229 17.64 5.91 -3.19
C PRO A 229 18.36 5.46 -4.47
N ALA A 230 19.39 4.64 -4.28
CA ALA A 230 20.15 4.01 -5.36
C ALA A 230 20.51 2.56 -5.00
N GLY A 231 21.08 1.78 -5.91
CA GLY A 231 21.56 0.42 -5.66
C GLY A 231 20.47 -0.67 -5.68
N GLY A 232 19.20 -0.30 -5.88
CA GLY A 232 18.07 -1.23 -5.95
C GLY A 232 17.40 -1.53 -4.61
N VAL A 233 16.20 -2.10 -4.65
CA VAL A 233 15.27 -2.21 -3.50
C VAL A 233 15.73 -3.13 -2.37
N SER A 234 16.59 -4.10 -2.65
CA SER A 234 17.06 -5.07 -1.64
C SER A 234 18.51 -4.85 -1.18
N THR A 235 19.27 -4.01 -1.86
CA THR A 235 20.70 -3.80 -1.61
C THR A 235 21.14 -2.32 -1.65
N GLY A 236 20.15 -1.39 -1.74
CA GLY A 236 20.41 0.02 -1.98
C GLY A 236 20.79 0.83 -0.75
N TRP A 237 20.99 2.11 -1.00
CA TRP A 237 21.31 3.14 -0.02
C TRP A 237 20.57 4.43 -0.34
N GLN A 238 20.46 5.33 0.64
CA GLN A 238 19.84 6.64 0.46
C GLN A 238 20.89 7.69 0.11
N VAL A 239 20.74 8.29 -1.08
CA VAL A 239 21.53 9.44 -1.53
C VAL A 239 20.76 10.72 -1.27
N VAL A 240 21.47 11.80 -0.99
CA VAL A 240 20.96 13.16 -1.05
C VAL A 240 21.84 13.99 -1.99
N LEU A 241 21.18 14.65 -2.92
CA LEU A 241 21.77 15.64 -3.81
C LEU A 241 21.43 17.03 -3.30
N ARG A 242 22.40 17.95 -3.27
CA ARG A 242 22.23 19.31 -2.74
C ARG A 242 22.79 20.36 -3.69
N SER A 243 22.05 21.43 -3.95
CA SER A 243 22.51 22.58 -4.74
C SER A 243 21.91 23.90 -4.24
N LYS A 244 22.58 25.02 -4.53
CA LYS A 244 22.01 26.37 -4.37
C LYS A 244 21.12 26.78 -5.55
N ASN A 245 21.23 26.10 -6.68
CA ASN A 245 20.44 26.36 -7.88
C ASN A 245 19.55 25.15 -8.19
N VAL A 246 18.33 25.41 -8.63
CA VAL A 246 17.33 24.35 -8.92
C VAL A 246 17.83 23.33 -9.95
N TYR A 247 18.57 23.76 -10.94
CA TYR A 247 19.14 22.91 -11.99
C TYR A 247 20.59 22.48 -11.72
N GLY A 248 21.11 22.74 -10.52
CA GLY A 248 22.46 22.31 -10.14
C GLY A 248 23.56 23.33 -10.44
N PRO A 249 24.85 22.92 -10.43
CA PRO A 249 25.27 21.54 -10.19
C PRO A 249 24.94 21.06 -8.77
N TYR A 250 24.66 19.75 -8.63
CA TYR A 250 24.35 19.14 -7.34
C TYR A 250 25.58 18.44 -6.75
N GLU A 251 25.83 18.72 -5.48
CA GLU A 251 26.74 17.93 -4.63
C GLU A 251 26.03 16.66 -4.19
N ARG A 252 26.75 15.54 -4.10
CA ARG A 252 26.23 14.22 -3.73
C ARG A 252 26.73 13.74 -2.40
N LYS A 253 25.85 13.11 -1.57
CA LYS A 253 26.27 12.38 -0.36
C LYS A 253 25.35 11.17 -0.13
N VAL A 254 25.94 10.00 0.23
CA VAL A 254 25.21 8.89 0.86
C VAL A 254 24.93 9.27 2.31
N VAL A 255 23.68 9.16 2.76
CA VAL A 255 23.23 9.65 4.07
C VAL A 255 22.64 8.55 4.94
N MET A 256 22.38 7.38 4.36
CA MET A 256 21.99 6.17 5.05
C MET A 256 22.28 4.96 4.17
N ASP A 257 22.80 3.90 4.74
CA ASP A 257 22.88 2.57 4.14
C ASP A 257 22.50 1.50 5.18
N GLN A 258 22.49 0.23 4.79
CA GLN A 258 22.13 -0.86 5.68
C GLN A 258 23.06 -0.96 6.89
N GLY A 259 24.35 -0.69 6.71
CA GLY A 259 25.37 -0.87 7.74
C GLY A 259 25.38 -2.27 8.33
N SER A 260 25.48 -2.33 9.64
CA SER A 260 25.48 -3.59 10.42
C SER A 260 24.08 -4.18 10.67
N THR A 261 23.02 -3.53 10.21
CA THR A 261 21.64 -3.87 10.54
C THR A 261 21.06 -4.97 9.64
N LYS A 262 19.87 -5.49 10.03
CA LYS A 262 19.08 -6.41 9.22
C LYS A 262 18.10 -5.71 8.26
N ILE A 263 18.06 -4.38 8.27
CA ILE A 263 17.17 -3.59 7.40
C ILE A 263 17.92 -3.39 6.08
N ASN A 264 17.72 -4.32 5.15
CA ASN A 264 18.35 -4.29 3.83
C ASN A 264 17.80 -3.15 2.98
N GLY A 265 18.65 -2.58 2.14
CA GLY A 265 18.31 -1.69 1.07
C GLY A 265 17.33 -0.57 1.44
N PRO A 266 17.63 0.31 2.44
CA PRO A 266 16.71 1.40 2.76
C PRO A 266 16.39 2.16 1.47
N HIS A 267 15.10 2.18 1.08
CA HIS A 267 14.69 2.57 -0.25
C HIS A 267 13.44 3.40 -0.21
N GLN A 268 13.36 4.36 -1.09
CA GLN A 268 12.30 5.34 -1.26
C GLN A 268 11.65 5.79 0.05
N GLY A 269 11.67 7.10 0.28
CA GLY A 269 11.14 7.60 1.53
C GLY A 269 10.94 9.11 1.54
N ALA A 270 10.48 9.61 2.68
CA ALA A 270 10.16 11.01 2.87
C ALA A 270 10.77 11.57 4.14
N TRP A 271 11.35 12.77 4.03
CA TRP A 271 11.69 13.58 5.18
C TRP A 271 10.43 14.29 5.70
N VAL A 272 10.20 14.18 7.01
CA VAL A 272 9.11 14.85 7.73
C VAL A 272 9.67 15.48 9.00
N ASP A 273 9.27 16.72 9.30
CA ASP A 273 9.57 17.39 10.54
C ASP A 273 8.44 17.24 11.58
N THR A 274 8.76 17.37 12.86
CA THR A 274 7.75 17.49 13.92
C THR A 274 7.51 18.96 14.27
N LYS A 275 6.39 19.23 14.94
CA LYS A 275 6.06 20.58 15.46
C LYS A 275 7.11 21.09 16.45
N THR A 276 7.81 20.18 17.14
CA THR A 276 8.87 20.49 18.11
C THR A 276 10.24 20.70 17.47
N GLY A 277 10.35 20.53 16.12
CA GLY A 277 11.57 20.74 15.35
C GLY A 277 12.47 19.51 15.18
N GLU A 278 12.02 18.33 15.59
CA GLU A 278 12.74 17.08 15.26
C GLU A 278 12.53 16.75 13.78
N ASN A 279 13.48 16.01 13.20
CA ASN A 279 13.40 15.53 11.82
C ASN A 279 13.40 14.02 11.81
N TRP A 280 12.58 13.44 10.91
CA TRP A 280 12.37 12.02 10.79
C TRP A 280 12.32 11.62 9.33
N PHE A 281 12.64 10.36 9.02
CA PHE A 281 12.63 9.83 7.68
C PHE A 281 11.85 8.50 7.65
N LEU A 282 10.85 8.43 6.80
CA LEU A 282 10.12 7.21 6.49
C LEU A 282 10.76 6.57 5.26
N HIS A 283 10.95 5.27 5.26
CA HIS A 283 11.40 4.51 4.09
C HIS A 283 10.85 3.08 4.14
N PHE A 284 10.96 2.33 3.06
CA PHE A 284 10.60 0.92 3.11
C PHE A 284 11.80 -0.01 3.15
N GLN A 285 11.55 -1.24 3.58
CA GLN A 285 12.39 -2.42 3.45
C GLN A 285 11.65 -3.46 2.61
N ASP A 286 12.30 -4.08 1.62
CA ASP A 286 11.75 -5.21 0.87
C ASP A 286 11.90 -6.51 1.69
N LYS A 287 10.77 -7.13 2.04
CA LYS A 287 10.67 -8.35 2.84
C LYS A 287 10.07 -9.52 2.08
N ASP A 288 10.37 -9.66 0.80
CA ASP A 288 9.95 -10.79 -0.02
C ASP A 288 8.42 -10.98 -0.02
N ALA A 289 7.91 -12.14 0.42
CA ALA A 289 6.46 -12.42 0.45
C ALA A 289 5.65 -11.43 1.33
N TYR A 290 6.26 -10.79 2.30
CA TYR A 290 5.59 -9.78 3.13
C TYR A 290 5.48 -8.41 2.46
N GLY A 291 6.15 -8.22 1.31
CA GLY A 291 6.20 -6.97 0.57
C GLY A 291 7.10 -5.92 1.21
N ARG A 292 6.80 -4.66 0.97
CA ARG A 292 7.62 -3.52 1.34
C ARG A 292 7.08 -2.83 2.57
N VAL A 293 7.65 -3.19 3.72
CA VAL A 293 7.22 -2.71 5.05
C VAL A 293 7.85 -1.35 5.35
N VAL A 294 7.15 -0.49 6.10
CA VAL A 294 7.57 0.89 6.34
C VAL A 294 8.32 1.03 7.66
N HIS A 295 9.49 1.65 7.59
CA HIS A 295 10.35 1.99 8.72
C HIS A 295 10.34 3.49 9.00
N LEU A 296 10.57 3.88 10.25
CA LEU A 296 10.76 5.26 10.68
C LEU A 296 12.17 5.39 11.26
N GLN A 297 12.93 6.40 10.78
CA GLN A 297 14.29 6.66 11.24
C GLN A 297 14.40 8.07 11.83
N PRO A 298 15.15 8.25 12.94
CA PRO A 298 15.56 9.59 13.36
C PRO A 298 16.44 10.22 12.30
N MET A 299 16.37 11.54 12.13
CA MET A 299 17.20 12.26 11.18
C MET A 299 17.76 13.54 11.82
N LYS A 300 19.03 13.83 11.55
CA LYS A 300 19.69 15.05 12.03
C LYS A 300 20.32 15.79 10.86
N TRP A 301 20.30 17.11 10.92
CA TRP A 301 21.01 17.97 9.98
C TRP A 301 22.38 18.37 10.55
N ILE A 302 23.46 18.00 9.87
CA ILE A 302 24.84 18.34 10.23
C ILE A 302 25.48 19.06 9.04
N ASN A 303 25.90 20.29 9.19
CA ASN A 303 26.50 21.12 8.13
C ASN A 303 25.66 21.18 6.85
N ASN A 304 24.34 21.31 7.00
CA ASN A 304 23.34 21.26 5.92
C ASN A 304 23.34 19.93 5.12
N TRP A 305 23.74 18.81 5.75
CA TRP A 305 23.52 17.47 5.23
C TRP A 305 22.70 16.66 6.23
N PRO A 306 21.74 15.85 5.78
CA PRO A 306 21.05 14.95 6.68
C PRO A 306 21.94 13.73 6.99
N VAL A 307 21.81 13.22 8.20
CA VAL A 307 22.23 11.89 8.63
C VAL A 307 20.97 11.17 9.08
N ILE A 308 20.62 10.06 8.45
CA ILE A 308 19.36 9.34 8.66
C ILE A 308 19.65 8.04 9.40
N GLY A 309 18.96 7.80 10.53
CA GLY A 309 19.29 6.73 11.45
C GLY A 309 20.37 7.15 12.46
N GLU A 310 21.19 6.20 12.89
CA GLU A 310 22.31 6.45 13.80
C GLU A 310 23.65 6.25 13.09
N ASP A 311 24.54 7.23 13.17
CA ASP A 311 25.91 7.19 12.65
C ASP A 311 26.81 6.54 13.72
N ILE A 312 26.88 5.20 13.69
CA ILE A 312 27.54 4.39 14.73
C ILE A 312 29.06 4.45 14.59
N ASP A 313 29.57 4.36 13.38
CA ASP A 313 31.00 4.33 13.06
C ASP A 313 31.60 5.72 12.79
N LYS A 314 30.76 6.77 12.79
CA LYS A 314 31.12 8.19 12.60
C LYS A 314 31.68 8.50 11.20
N ASP A 315 31.26 7.76 10.19
CA ASP A 315 31.62 8.02 8.79
C ASP A 315 30.73 9.09 8.12
N GLY A 316 29.72 9.58 8.84
CA GLY A 316 28.77 10.61 8.40
C GLY A 316 27.60 10.06 7.60
N LYS A 317 27.40 8.74 7.57
CA LYS A 317 26.20 8.03 7.12
C LYS A 317 25.47 7.48 8.34
N GLY A 318 24.15 7.38 8.27
CA GLY A 318 23.39 6.70 9.31
C GLY A 318 23.09 5.25 8.95
N GLU A 319 22.84 4.43 9.97
CA GLU A 319 22.30 3.09 9.86
C GLU A 319 20.86 3.07 10.40
N PRO A 320 19.95 2.25 9.82
CA PRO A 320 18.59 2.14 10.31
C PRO A 320 18.50 1.65 11.75
N VAL A 321 17.59 2.23 12.56
CA VAL A 321 17.33 1.76 13.92
C VAL A 321 16.21 0.72 13.94
N MET A 322 16.33 -0.30 14.80
CA MET A 322 15.28 -1.31 15.02
C MET A 322 14.31 -0.90 16.13
N VAL A 323 14.81 -0.29 17.18
CA VAL A 323 14.05 0.24 18.31
C VAL A 323 14.59 1.64 18.63
N TYR A 324 13.70 2.59 18.83
CA TYR A 324 14.10 3.96 19.16
C TYR A 324 13.03 4.66 19.99
N LYS A 325 13.36 5.81 20.58
CA LYS A 325 12.40 6.68 21.26
C LYS A 325 11.42 7.27 20.24
N LYS A 326 10.16 7.38 20.63
CA LYS A 326 9.13 7.97 19.79
C LYS A 326 9.43 9.44 19.44
N PRO A 327 8.98 9.93 18.27
CA PRO A 327 9.06 11.33 17.92
C PRO A 327 8.42 12.21 18.99
N ASN A 328 9.10 13.30 19.33
CA ASN A 328 8.50 14.34 20.17
C ASN A 328 7.57 15.21 19.32
N VAL A 329 6.28 15.03 19.51
CA VAL A 329 5.22 15.82 18.85
C VAL A 329 4.48 16.73 19.84
N GLY A 330 5.05 16.90 21.05
CA GLY A 330 4.53 17.77 22.09
C GLY A 330 3.45 17.15 23.00
N LYS A 331 2.92 15.98 22.68
CA LYS A 331 1.95 15.22 23.48
C LYS A 331 1.95 13.73 23.09
N GLN A 332 1.32 12.92 23.93
CA GLN A 332 1.17 11.49 23.66
C GLN A 332 -0.18 11.21 22.99
N PHE A 333 -0.19 10.18 22.16
CA PHE A 333 -1.39 9.70 21.48
C PHE A 333 -1.65 8.23 21.81
N PRO A 334 -2.91 7.76 21.76
CA PRO A 334 -3.24 6.36 21.94
C PRO A 334 -2.62 5.50 20.84
N ARG A 335 -2.31 4.26 21.18
CA ARG A 335 -1.82 3.28 20.20
C ARG A 335 -2.90 2.96 19.18
N SER A 336 -2.53 2.93 17.92
CA SER A 336 -3.38 2.50 16.81
C SER A 336 -2.56 1.77 15.74
N THR A 337 -3.24 0.97 14.94
CA THR A 337 -2.63 0.25 13.82
C THR A 337 -3.54 0.33 12.60
N VAL A 338 -3.00 -0.02 11.45
CA VAL A 338 -3.81 -0.27 10.25
C VAL A 338 -4.77 -1.43 10.54
N GLN A 339 -6.00 -1.33 10.07
CA GLN A 339 -7.02 -2.37 10.21
C GLN A 339 -6.60 -3.63 9.44
N ASP A 340 -6.80 -4.81 10.07
CA ASP A 340 -6.45 -6.13 9.51
C ASP A 340 -7.61 -7.14 9.55
N SER A 341 -8.64 -6.87 10.33
CA SER A 341 -9.82 -7.72 10.52
C SER A 341 -11.08 -6.99 10.10
N ASP A 342 -12.14 -7.71 9.74
CA ASP A 342 -13.42 -7.14 9.32
C ASP A 342 -14.59 -8.02 9.78
N GLU A 343 -15.53 -7.43 10.47
CA GLU A 343 -16.76 -8.10 10.92
C GLU A 343 -17.90 -7.96 9.89
N PHE A 344 -17.69 -7.20 8.81
CA PHE A 344 -18.64 -6.91 7.75
C PHE A 344 -20.03 -6.39 8.21
N ASN A 345 -20.09 -5.82 9.41
CA ASN A 345 -21.33 -5.31 10.02
C ASN A 345 -21.74 -3.92 9.53
N GLU A 346 -20.85 -3.27 8.79
CA GLU A 346 -21.06 -1.91 8.28
C GLU A 346 -21.62 -1.92 6.84
N SER A 347 -22.14 -0.80 6.40
CA SER A 347 -22.64 -0.64 5.03
C SER A 347 -21.54 -0.71 3.94
N LYS A 348 -20.28 -0.80 4.34
CA LYS A 348 -19.11 -0.97 3.48
C LYS A 348 -18.11 -1.86 4.20
N PHE A 349 -17.37 -2.66 3.46
CA PHE A 349 -16.22 -3.38 4.00
C PHE A 349 -15.05 -2.42 4.30
N GLY A 350 -14.12 -2.85 5.14
CA GLY A 350 -13.00 -2.04 5.62
C GLY A 350 -12.07 -1.56 4.52
N LEU A 351 -11.37 -0.47 4.79
CA LEU A 351 -10.47 0.20 3.85
C LEU A 351 -9.25 -0.64 3.45
N GLN A 352 -8.89 -1.68 4.22
CA GLN A 352 -7.77 -2.58 3.93
C GLN A 352 -7.99 -3.46 2.69
N TRP A 353 -9.23 -3.60 2.24
CA TRP A 353 -9.60 -4.44 1.12
C TRP A 353 -9.39 -3.75 -0.23
N GLN A 354 -8.78 -4.46 -1.15
CA GLN A 354 -8.51 -4.00 -2.53
C GLN A 354 -8.78 -5.12 -3.53
N TRP A 355 -9.33 -4.77 -4.67
CA TRP A 355 -9.50 -5.65 -5.82
C TRP A 355 -8.21 -5.74 -6.65
N GLN A 356 -8.01 -6.84 -7.40
CA GLN A 356 -6.88 -6.98 -8.33
C GLN A 356 -7.00 -6.12 -9.59
N ALA A 357 -8.19 -5.61 -9.90
CA ALA A 357 -8.49 -4.76 -11.04
C ALA A 357 -9.66 -3.84 -10.72
N ASN A 358 -10.02 -2.94 -11.63
CA ASN A 358 -11.21 -2.11 -11.48
C ASN A 358 -12.46 -2.97 -11.24
N PRO A 359 -13.15 -2.82 -10.10
CA PRO A 359 -14.29 -3.65 -9.78
C PRO A 359 -15.49 -3.35 -10.68
N LYS A 360 -16.30 -4.38 -10.92
CA LYS A 360 -17.62 -4.25 -11.51
C LYS A 360 -18.67 -4.23 -10.41
N GLU A 361 -19.71 -3.45 -10.65
CA GLU A 361 -20.90 -3.50 -9.80
C GLU A 361 -21.47 -4.93 -9.77
N GLY A 362 -21.89 -5.38 -8.61
CA GLY A 362 -22.46 -6.71 -8.45
C GLY A 362 -21.47 -7.81 -8.03
N TRP A 363 -20.16 -7.54 -7.92
CA TRP A 363 -19.25 -8.55 -7.40
C TRP A 363 -19.47 -8.84 -5.92
N THR A 364 -19.78 -7.81 -5.12
CA THR A 364 -20.09 -7.95 -3.71
C THR A 364 -21.16 -6.97 -3.24
N PHE A 365 -21.87 -7.36 -2.16
CA PHE A 365 -22.77 -6.49 -1.42
C PHE A 365 -22.68 -6.74 0.08
N PRO A 366 -22.49 -5.71 0.91
CA PRO A 366 -22.82 -5.80 2.32
C PRO A 366 -24.31 -6.14 2.47
N THR A 367 -24.62 -7.10 3.32
CA THR A 367 -26.02 -7.52 3.57
C THR A 367 -26.58 -6.86 4.83
N ALA A 368 -27.89 -6.72 4.89
CA ALA A 368 -28.56 -6.21 6.10
C ALA A 368 -28.41 -7.15 7.31
N ALA A 369 -27.98 -8.40 7.09
CA ALA A 369 -27.71 -9.37 8.14
C ALA A 369 -26.29 -9.24 8.72
N GLY A 370 -25.46 -8.30 8.25
CA GLY A 370 -24.10 -8.10 8.75
C GLY A 370 -23.11 -9.13 8.19
N SER A 371 -23.16 -9.35 6.89
CA SER A 371 -22.18 -10.18 6.16
C SER A 371 -21.81 -9.54 4.83
N LEU A 372 -20.70 -9.97 4.25
CA LEU A 372 -20.30 -9.60 2.89
C LEU A 372 -20.68 -10.72 1.93
N ARG A 373 -21.64 -10.46 1.05
CA ARG A 373 -22.02 -11.38 -0.04
C ARG A 373 -21.09 -11.22 -1.23
N LEU A 374 -20.47 -12.33 -1.66
CA LEU A 374 -19.76 -12.44 -2.92
C LEU A 374 -20.55 -13.34 -3.86
N PHE A 375 -21.01 -12.81 -4.99
CA PHE A 375 -21.59 -13.64 -6.04
C PHE A 375 -20.53 -14.39 -6.81
N SER A 376 -20.85 -15.60 -7.28
CA SER A 376 -19.96 -16.34 -8.16
C SER A 376 -19.86 -15.63 -9.51
N VAL A 377 -18.67 -15.08 -9.80
CA VAL A 377 -18.39 -14.35 -11.04
C VAL A 377 -17.95 -15.32 -12.12
N TYR A 378 -18.52 -15.18 -13.31
CA TYR A 378 -18.08 -15.99 -14.47
C TYR A 378 -16.63 -15.71 -14.81
N GLN A 379 -15.83 -16.75 -14.83
CA GLN A 379 -14.43 -16.74 -15.27
C GLN A 379 -14.33 -17.35 -16.67
N PRO A 380 -13.99 -16.56 -17.72
CA PRO A 380 -13.78 -17.10 -19.06
C PRO A 380 -12.61 -18.07 -19.11
N ASP A 381 -12.65 -19.06 -19.99
CA ASP A 381 -11.57 -20.04 -20.20
C ASP A 381 -10.21 -19.41 -20.58
N SER A 382 -10.26 -18.18 -21.12
CA SER A 382 -9.06 -17.37 -21.39
C SER A 382 -8.35 -16.87 -20.13
N VAL A 383 -9.05 -16.81 -18.98
CA VAL A 383 -8.50 -16.45 -17.68
C VAL A 383 -8.12 -17.73 -16.96
N LYS A 384 -6.87 -18.12 -17.08
CA LYS A 384 -6.36 -19.32 -16.42
C LYS A 384 -5.90 -18.99 -15.00
N GLY A 385 -6.50 -19.67 -14.01
CA GLY A 385 -6.12 -19.58 -12.60
C GLY A 385 -6.39 -18.20 -11.96
N LEU A 386 -6.10 -18.10 -10.67
CA LEU A 386 -6.39 -16.90 -9.87
C LEU A 386 -5.44 -15.74 -10.15
N TRP A 387 -4.26 -15.99 -10.71
CA TRP A 387 -3.29 -14.93 -11.03
C TRP A 387 -3.93 -13.81 -11.87
N ASN A 388 -4.69 -14.18 -12.88
CA ASN A 388 -5.35 -13.23 -13.79
C ASN A 388 -6.83 -12.95 -13.46
N THR A 389 -7.31 -13.39 -12.29
CA THR A 389 -8.71 -13.22 -11.89
C THR A 389 -8.94 -11.83 -11.26
N PRO A 390 -9.76 -10.95 -11.88
CA PRO A 390 -9.89 -9.56 -11.43
C PRO A 390 -10.68 -9.39 -10.13
N ASN A 391 -11.63 -10.29 -9.84
CA ASN A 391 -12.55 -10.21 -8.71
C ASN A 391 -12.05 -10.94 -7.44
N ILE A 392 -10.75 -10.94 -7.20
CA ILE A 392 -10.19 -11.32 -5.90
C ILE A 392 -10.17 -10.08 -5.02
N LEU A 393 -10.88 -10.14 -3.89
CA LEU A 393 -10.85 -9.12 -2.86
C LEU A 393 -9.76 -9.46 -1.85
N GLY A 394 -8.69 -8.71 -1.84
CA GLY A 394 -7.48 -9.02 -1.08
C GLY A 394 -7.06 -7.95 -0.10
N GLN A 395 -6.27 -8.36 0.90
CA GLN A 395 -5.57 -7.45 1.80
C GLN A 395 -4.12 -7.88 2.01
N LYS A 396 -3.30 -6.97 2.51
CA LYS A 396 -1.86 -7.15 2.78
C LYS A 396 -1.66 -8.09 3.98
N PHE A 397 -0.51 -8.78 4.04
CA PHE A 397 -0.08 -9.44 5.28
C PHE A 397 0.17 -8.38 6.36
N PRO A 398 -0.39 -8.52 7.58
CA PRO A 398 -0.26 -7.53 8.64
C PRO A 398 0.90 -7.79 9.61
N ALA A 399 1.60 -8.91 9.48
CA ALA A 399 2.71 -9.33 10.32
C ALA A 399 3.50 -10.47 9.69
N ASP A 400 4.62 -10.86 10.32
CA ASP A 400 5.45 -12.00 9.87
C ASP A 400 4.79 -13.34 10.23
N GLU A 401 4.04 -13.40 11.34
CA GLU A 401 3.34 -14.59 11.83
C GLU A 401 1.93 -14.22 12.28
N PHE A 402 0.93 -14.92 11.76
CA PHE A 402 -0.48 -14.72 12.11
C PHE A 402 -1.36 -15.84 11.56
N SER A 403 -2.59 -15.89 12.04
CA SER A 403 -3.66 -16.72 11.48
C SER A 403 -4.75 -15.83 10.90
N ALA A 404 -5.21 -16.11 9.69
CA ALA A 404 -6.40 -15.51 9.09
C ALA A 404 -7.53 -16.54 9.06
N THR A 405 -8.64 -16.22 9.67
CA THR A 405 -9.83 -17.11 9.73
C THR A 405 -11.03 -16.37 9.18
N ILE A 406 -11.82 -17.06 8.36
CA ILE A 406 -13.13 -16.57 7.90
C ILE A 406 -14.22 -17.54 8.36
N LYS A 407 -15.41 -16.99 8.62
CA LYS A 407 -16.66 -17.73 8.78
C LYS A 407 -17.56 -17.37 7.61
N LEU A 408 -18.15 -18.35 6.96
CA LEU A 408 -19.00 -18.10 5.80
C LEU A 408 -20.11 -19.16 5.66
N ASP A 409 -21.15 -18.76 4.93
CA ASP A 409 -22.16 -19.64 4.37
C ASP A 409 -21.98 -19.70 2.85
N PHE A 410 -21.81 -20.89 2.27
CA PHE A 410 -21.68 -21.07 0.84
C PHE A 410 -22.97 -21.67 0.26
N LYS A 411 -23.55 -20.96 -0.69
CA LYS A 411 -24.82 -21.30 -1.38
C LYS A 411 -24.62 -21.34 -2.90
N PRO A 412 -23.90 -22.36 -3.39
CA PRO A 412 -23.70 -22.52 -4.83
C PRO A 412 -25.01 -22.93 -5.51
N LEU A 413 -25.26 -22.40 -6.70
CA LEU A 413 -26.40 -22.74 -7.54
C LEU A 413 -26.00 -23.74 -8.63
N HIS A 414 -24.88 -23.51 -9.30
CA HIS A 414 -24.41 -24.28 -10.45
C HIS A 414 -23.19 -25.17 -10.12
N GLU A 415 -23.02 -26.23 -10.92
CA GLU A 415 -21.84 -27.07 -10.85
C GLU A 415 -20.53 -26.27 -11.01
N LEU A 416 -19.51 -26.68 -10.28
CA LEU A 416 -18.18 -26.09 -10.26
C LEU A 416 -18.14 -24.63 -9.73
N GLU A 417 -19.22 -24.11 -9.19
CA GLU A 417 -19.14 -22.87 -8.41
C GLU A 417 -18.21 -23.08 -7.22
N LYS A 418 -17.33 -22.10 -7.01
CA LYS A 418 -16.21 -22.21 -6.08
C LYS A 418 -16.03 -20.93 -5.28
N PHE A 419 -15.82 -21.08 -3.99
CA PHE A 419 -15.39 -20.01 -3.07
C PHE A 419 -14.03 -20.38 -2.48
N GLY A 420 -13.13 -19.41 -2.21
CA GLY A 420 -11.84 -19.69 -1.59
C GLY A 420 -11.27 -18.57 -0.74
N LEU A 421 -10.47 -18.99 0.26
CA LEU A 421 -9.51 -18.17 1.01
C LEU A 421 -8.12 -18.44 0.44
N VAL A 422 -7.53 -17.45 -0.24
CA VAL A 422 -6.29 -17.59 -1.01
C VAL A 422 -5.14 -16.80 -0.38
N VAL A 423 -3.94 -17.37 -0.45
CA VAL A 423 -2.66 -16.67 -0.35
C VAL A 423 -2.13 -16.50 -1.78
N LEU A 424 -2.11 -15.27 -2.27
CA LEU A 424 -1.86 -14.94 -3.67
C LEU A 424 -0.58 -14.13 -3.85
N GLY A 425 0.34 -14.67 -4.61
CA GLY A 425 1.53 -14.03 -5.16
C GLY A 425 1.81 -14.59 -6.55
N SER A 426 3.07 -14.61 -7.01
CA SER A 426 3.48 -15.26 -8.26
C SER A 426 3.23 -16.77 -8.25
N ASP A 427 3.24 -17.37 -7.08
CA ASP A 427 2.64 -18.64 -6.74
C ASP A 427 1.41 -18.38 -5.85
N TYR A 428 0.44 -19.28 -5.83
CA TYR A 428 -0.68 -19.19 -4.90
C TYR A 428 -1.17 -20.55 -4.42
N ALA A 429 -1.80 -20.55 -3.26
CA ALA A 429 -2.58 -21.67 -2.78
C ALA A 429 -3.86 -21.16 -2.08
N PHE A 430 -4.93 -21.93 -2.14
CA PHE A 430 -6.16 -21.63 -1.43
C PHE A 430 -6.80 -22.89 -0.84
N ILE A 431 -7.52 -22.69 0.24
CA ILE A 431 -8.54 -23.60 0.72
C ILE A 431 -9.91 -23.04 0.34
N GLY A 432 -10.79 -23.88 -0.15
CA GLY A 432 -12.08 -23.42 -0.64
C GLY A 432 -13.16 -24.46 -0.58
N LEU A 433 -14.33 -24.05 -1.05
CA LEU A 433 -15.53 -24.87 -1.22
C LEU A 433 -15.89 -24.93 -2.68
N GLN A 434 -16.27 -26.11 -3.15
CA GLN A 434 -16.72 -26.32 -4.53
C GLN A 434 -17.97 -27.20 -4.56
N LYS A 435 -18.94 -26.82 -5.40
CA LYS A 435 -20.06 -27.70 -5.75
C LYS A 435 -19.65 -28.66 -6.84
N LYS A 436 -19.84 -29.97 -6.61
CA LYS A 436 -19.66 -31.02 -7.61
C LYS A 436 -20.61 -32.17 -7.34
N ASP A 437 -21.29 -32.66 -8.40
CA ASP A 437 -22.25 -33.77 -8.32
C ASP A 437 -23.29 -33.54 -7.19
N ASP A 438 -23.88 -32.35 -7.13
CA ASP A 438 -24.79 -31.85 -6.09
C ASP A 438 -24.25 -31.86 -4.64
N ASN A 439 -22.97 -32.10 -4.45
CA ASN A 439 -22.32 -32.08 -3.15
C ASN A 439 -21.42 -30.84 -3.02
N ILE A 440 -21.29 -30.35 -1.78
CA ILE A 440 -20.30 -29.31 -1.45
C ILE A 440 -19.09 -30.00 -0.82
N SER A 441 -17.92 -29.69 -1.33
CA SER A 441 -16.67 -30.27 -0.87
C SER A 441 -15.65 -29.21 -0.51
N VAL A 442 -14.86 -29.48 0.53
CA VAL A 442 -13.63 -28.73 0.82
C VAL A 442 -12.58 -29.18 -0.19
N VAL A 443 -11.96 -28.20 -0.84
CA VAL A 443 -10.86 -28.41 -1.79
C VAL A 443 -9.63 -27.61 -1.35
N TYR A 444 -8.44 -28.15 -1.64
CA TYR A 444 -7.17 -27.45 -1.57
C TYR A 444 -6.58 -27.35 -2.97
N THR A 445 -6.19 -26.15 -3.36
CA THR A 445 -5.60 -25.91 -4.68
C THR A 445 -4.31 -25.13 -4.54
N GLU A 446 -3.30 -25.54 -5.32
CA GLU A 446 -2.01 -24.90 -5.41
C GLU A 446 -1.63 -24.66 -6.87
N CYS A 447 -1.05 -23.50 -7.16
CA CYS A 447 -0.48 -23.17 -8.46
C CYS A 447 0.91 -22.56 -8.28
N GLN A 448 1.93 -23.29 -8.67
CA GLN A 448 3.32 -22.82 -8.74
C GLN A 448 3.59 -22.19 -10.10
N GLN A 449 4.34 -21.08 -10.13
CA GLN A 449 4.62 -20.31 -11.35
C GLN A 449 3.34 -19.88 -12.08
N ALA A 450 2.36 -19.40 -11.31
CA ALA A 450 1.10 -18.90 -11.85
C ALA A 450 1.32 -17.69 -12.77
N ASP A 451 2.33 -16.87 -12.47
CA ASP A 451 2.82 -15.76 -13.30
C ASP A 451 3.31 -16.21 -14.69
N LYS A 452 3.67 -17.50 -14.84
CA LYS A 452 4.07 -18.14 -16.11
C LYS A 452 2.96 -18.98 -16.74
N GLY A 453 1.74 -18.89 -16.22
CA GLY A 453 0.55 -19.56 -16.73
C GLY A 453 0.54 -21.08 -16.52
N LYS A 454 1.21 -21.57 -15.47
CA LYS A 454 1.13 -22.98 -15.07
C LYS A 454 -0.26 -23.31 -14.53
N SER A 455 -0.64 -24.57 -14.61
CA SER A 455 -1.96 -25.07 -14.20
C SER A 455 -2.07 -25.27 -12.70
N GLU A 456 -3.28 -25.15 -12.18
CA GLU A 456 -3.65 -25.51 -10.81
C GLU A 456 -3.56 -27.02 -10.57
N ASN A 457 -3.17 -27.40 -9.35
CA ASN A 457 -3.28 -28.73 -8.80
C ASN A 457 -4.32 -28.74 -7.69
N GLU A 458 -5.53 -29.21 -7.98
CA GLU A 458 -6.63 -29.30 -7.04
C GLU A 458 -6.64 -30.67 -6.36
N THR A 459 -6.88 -30.67 -5.05
CA THR A 459 -7.02 -31.87 -4.23
C THR A 459 -8.37 -31.81 -3.51
N PHE A 460 -9.21 -32.81 -3.70
CA PHE A 460 -10.40 -33.03 -2.88
C PHE A 460 -9.98 -33.41 -1.45
N ILE A 461 -10.56 -32.76 -0.46
CA ILE A 461 -10.25 -32.99 0.96
C ILE A 461 -11.39 -33.73 1.65
N HIS A 462 -12.60 -33.16 1.64
CA HIS A 462 -13.71 -33.70 2.39
C HIS A 462 -15.05 -33.17 1.87
N GLN A 463 -16.06 -34.03 1.79
CA GLN A 463 -17.43 -33.61 1.52
C GLN A 463 -18.08 -33.09 2.78
N ILE A 464 -18.77 -31.97 2.70
CA ILE A 464 -19.47 -31.35 3.83
C ILE A 464 -20.98 -31.38 3.62
N LYS A 465 -21.73 -31.41 4.75
CA LYS A 465 -23.19 -31.32 4.76
C LYS A 465 -23.67 -29.99 5.37
N ASP A 466 -22.80 -29.35 6.14
CA ASP A 466 -23.09 -28.10 6.82
C ASP A 466 -23.02 -26.92 5.85
N GLN A 467 -23.91 -25.93 6.02
CA GLN A 467 -23.87 -24.71 5.20
C GLN A 467 -22.83 -23.72 5.71
N THR A 468 -22.67 -23.63 7.05
CA THR A 468 -21.68 -22.76 7.69
C THR A 468 -20.35 -23.47 7.82
N ILE A 469 -19.28 -22.82 7.37
CA ILE A 469 -17.91 -23.35 7.46
C ILE A 469 -16.93 -22.26 7.86
N TYR A 470 -15.82 -22.71 8.45
CA TYR A 470 -14.68 -21.87 8.81
C TYR A 470 -13.48 -22.31 8.00
N LEU A 471 -12.85 -21.37 7.29
CA LEU A 471 -11.59 -21.59 6.60
C LEU A 471 -10.50 -20.76 7.27
N ARG A 472 -9.31 -21.36 7.42
CA ARG A 472 -8.18 -20.71 8.08
C ARG A 472 -6.91 -20.96 7.31
N VAL A 473 -6.05 -19.93 7.24
CA VAL A 473 -4.64 -20.07 6.90
C VAL A 473 -3.79 -19.50 8.04
N LYS A 474 -2.79 -20.25 8.47
CA LYS A 474 -1.75 -19.79 9.39
C LYS A 474 -0.49 -19.48 8.59
N ILE A 475 0.00 -18.26 8.72
CA ILE A 475 1.27 -17.80 8.17
C ILE A 475 2.30 -17.89 9.27
N MET A 476 3.38 -18.62 9.00
CA MET A 476 4.53 -18.77 9.87
C MET A 476 5.73 -18.02 9.30
N ASN A 477 6.77 -17.86 10.11
CA ASN A 477 7.99 -17.17 9.70
C ASN A 477 8.53 -17.74 8.37
N GLY A 478 9.03 -16.86 7.49
CA GLY A 478 9.46 -17.23 6.14
C GLY A 478 8.32 -17.42 5.14
N GLY A 479 7.10 -16.99 5.48
CA GLY A 479 5.93 -17.06 4.59
C GLY A 479 5.37 -18.47 4.42
N VAL A 480 5.69 -19.40 5.32
CA VAL A 480 5.15 -20.77 5.28
C VAL A 480 3.68 -20.76 5.71
N CYS A 481 2.81 -21.26 4.85
CA CYS A 481 1.35 -21.26 5.00
C CYS A 481 0.84 -22.67 5.31
N GLN A 482 0.03 -22.81 6.34
CA GLN A 482 -0.69 -24.03 6.68
C GLN A 482 -2.19 -23.73 6.62
N PHE A 483 -2.96 -24.56 5.92
CA PHE A 483 -4.39 -24.39 5.73
C PHE A 483 -5.21 -25.34 6.61
N PHE A 484 -6.41 -24.86 7.02
CA PHE A 484 -7.31 -25.59 7.89
C PHE A 484 -8.77 -25.30 7.52
N TYR A 485 -9.68 -26.23 7.87
CA TYR A 485 -11.12 -26.00 7.83
C TYR A 485 -11.79 -26.54 9.09
N SER A 486 -12.97 -26.03 9.39
CA SER A 486 -13.80 -26.50 10.50
C SER A 486 -15.28 -26.30 10.20
N THR A 487 -16.15 -27.19 10.66
CA THR A 487 -17.61 -27.08 10.58
C THR A 487 -18.24 -26.54 11.87
N ASP A 488 -17.48 -26.50 12.97
CA ASP A 488 -17.97 -26.04 14.30
C ASP A 488 -17.26 -24.78 14.81
N GLY A 489 -16.22 -24.30 14.09
CA GLY A 489 -15.40 -23.15 14.47
C GLY A 489 -14.46 -23.37 15.66
N LYS A 490 -14.42 -24.59 16.21
CA LYS A 490 -13.60 -24.97 17.38
C LYS A 490 -12.54 -26.00 17.01
N ASN A 491 -12.96 -27.07 16.34
CA ASN A 491 -12.08 -28.18 15.92
C ASN A 491 -11.68 -27.99 14.46
N PHE A 492 -10.41 -27.67 14.23
CA PHE A 492 -9.86 -27.43 12.90
C PHE A 492 -9.12 -28.64 12.38
N SER A 493 -9.54 -29.15 11.23
CA SER A 493 -8.83 -30.18 10.47
C SER A 493 -7.73 -29.55 9.63
N THR A 494 -6.51 -30.10 9.70
CA THR A 494 -5.33 -29.59 9.01
C THR A 494 -5.21 -30.19 7.61
N ILE A 495 -4.94 -29.37 6.61
CA ILE A 495 -4.51 -29.86 5.28
C ILE A 495 -3.06 -30.33 5.39
N GLN A 496 -2.77 -31.58 4.98
CA GLN A 496 -1.45 -32.22 5.15
C GLN A 496 -0.38 -31.71 4.15
N LYS A 497 -0.56 -30.48 3.63
CA LYS A 497 0.38 -29.81 2.74
C LYS A 497 0.65 -28.41 3.27
N THR A 498 1.90 -27.97 3.18
CA THR A 498 2.30 -26.59 3.39
C THR A 498 2.58 -25.91 2.06
N PHE A 499 2.36 -24.62 2.00
CA PHE A 499 2.67 -23.77 0.87
C PHE A 499 3.61 -22.66 1.34
N THR A 500 4.60 -22.25 0.54
CA THR A 500 5.43 -21.09 0.86
C THR A 500 4.99 -19.93 -0.03
N ALA A 501 4.49 -18.87 0.60
CA ALA A 501 4.07 -17.65 -0.08
C ALA A 501 5.22 -17.03 -0.87
N LYS A 502 4.93 -16.53 -2.07
CA LYS A 502 5.84 -15.78 -2.92
C LYS A 502 5.32 -14.36 -3.13
N PRO A 503 6.20 -13.36 -3.32
CA PRO A 503 5.74 -12.03 -3.68
C PRO A 503 5.02 -12.06 -5.03
N GLY A 504 4.12 -11.11 -5.23
CA GLY A 504 3.62 -10.72 -6.54
C GLY A 504 4.64 -9.84 -7.27
N ARG A 505 4.23 -9.20 -8.37
CA ARG A 505 5.11 -8.28 -9.08
C ARG A 505 5.12 -6.92 -8.41
N TRP A 506 6.21 -6.57 -7.75
CA TRP A 506 6.44 -5.35 -6.95
C TRP A 506 5.61 -5.25 -5.66
N VAL A 507 4.87 -6.27 -5.30
CA VAL A 507 4.02 -6.33 -4.09
C VAL A 507 4.27 -7.60 -3.31
N GLY A 508 3.99 -7.59 -2.02
CA GLY A 508 3.93 -8.81 -1.20
C GLY A 508 2.77 -9.71 -1.60
N ALA A 509 2.79 -10.93 -1.09
CA ALA A 509 1.64 -11.81 -1.15
C ALA A 509 0.43 -11.19 -0.45
N LYS A 510 -0.77 -11.54 -0.89
CA LYS A 510 -2.01 -11.05 -0.29
C LYS A 510 -2.87 -12.20 0.20
N LEU A 511 -3.58 -11.95 1.29
CA LEU A 511 -4.74 -12.75 1.65
C LEU A 511 -5.92 -12.30 0.80
N GLY A 512 -6.67 -13.22 0.24
CA GLY A 512 -7.81 -12.85 -0.59
C GLY A 512 -8.98 -13.82 -0.45
N ILE A 513 -10.17 -13.31 -0.79
CA ILE A 513 -11.39 -14.11 -0.94
C ILE A 513 -11.94 -13.91 -2.34
N PHE A 514 -12.53 -14.96 -2.88
CA PHE A 514 -13.12 -14.95 -4.22
C PHE A 514 -14.30 -15.90 -4.30
N CYS A 515 -15.23 -15.62 -5.24
CA CYS A 515 -16.30 -16.54 -5.61
C CYS A 515 -16.42 -16.58 -7.14
N LEU A 516 -16.36 -17.78 -7.73
CA LEU A 516 -16.23 -17.97 -9.18
C LEU A 516 -17.17 -19.05 -9.70
N ARG A 517 -17.52 -18.95 -11.00
CA ARG A 517 -18.19 -19.98 -11.78
C ARG A 517 -17.58 -20.10 -13.18
N ASN A 518 -17.69 -21.27 -13.78
CA ASN A 518 -17.12 -21.55 -15.10
C ASN A 518 -18.15 -21.41 -16.25
N ASN A 519 -19.44 -21.31 -15.92
CA ASN A 519 -20.50 -21.25 -16.93
C ASN A 519 -21.16 -19.86 -16.98
N ILE A 520 -21.57 -19.44 -18.15
CA ILE A 520 -22.44 -18.27 -18.33
C ILE A 520 -23.87 -18.68 -17.95
N THR A 521 -24.44 -18.03 -16.96
CA THR A 521 -25.76 -18.30 -16.43
C THR A 521 -26.50 -16.97 -16.21
N ASN A 522 -27.82 -17.01 -16.15
CA ASN A 522 -28.67 -15.84 -15.83
C ASN A 522 -28.92 -15.67 -14.34
N ASP A 523 -28.38 -16.58 -13.51
CA ASP A 523 -28.37 -16.49 -12.05
C ASP A 523 -27.01 -17.03 -11.53
N ALA A 524 -26.71 -16.81 -10.26
CA ALA A 524 -25.42 -17.15 -9.65
C ALA A 524 -25.58 -17.56 -8.21
N GLY A 525 -24.86 -18.61 -7.79
CA GLY A 525 -24.62 -18.88 -6.39
C GLY A 525 -23.76 -17.82 -5.74
N PHE A 526 -23.61 -17.88 -4.44
CA PHE A 526 -22.89 -16.88 -3.66
C PHE A 526 -22.28 -17.47 -2.37
N ALA A 527 -21.40 -16.70 -1.76
CA ALA A 527 -20.93 -16.90 -0.40
C ALA A 527 -21.25 -15.66 0.44
N ASP A 528 -21.81 -15.86 1.62
CA ASP A 528 -21.99 -14.83 2.64
C ASP A 528 -20.87 -14.97 3.69
N VAL A 529 -19.89 -14.07 3.66
CA VAL A 529 -18.80 -14.04 4.63
C VAL A 529 -19.24 -13.22 5.84
N ASP A 530 -19.35 -13.88 6.99
CA ASP A 530 -19.80 -13.26 8.24
C ASP A 530 -18.71 -12.35 8.83
N TRP A 531 -17.47 -12.84 8.86
CA TRP A 531 -16.32 -12.08 9.30
C TRP A 531 -15.01 -12.65 8.77
N PHE A 532 -13.99 -11.78 8.79
CA PHE A 532 -12.58 -12.09 8.52
C PHE A 532 -11.74 -11.59 9.70
N ARG A 533 -11.04 -12.49 10.40
CA ARG A 533 -10.28 -12.15 11.61
C ARG A 533 -8.83 -12.56 11.50
N ILE A 534 -7.94 -11.64 11.89
CA ILE A 534 -6.51 -11.85 12.05
C ILE A 534 -6.19 -12.03 13.54
N GLU A 535 -5.48 -13.10 13.86
CA GLU A 535 -5.11 -13.46 15.23
C GLU A 535 -3.68 -14.06 15.27
N LYS A 536 -3.09 -14.09 16.46
CA LYS A 536 -1.78 -14.72 16.68
C LYS A 536 -1.84 -16.23 16.50
#